data_4593fdbc617c746264b4a3277e0a8ea1
#
_entry.id   4593fdbc617c746264b4a3277e0a8ea1
#
_cell.length_a   1.000
_cell.length_b   1.000
_cell.length_c   1.000
_cell.angle_alpha   90.00
_cell.angle_beta   90.00
_cell.angle_gamma   90.00
#
_symmetry.space_group_name_H-M   'P 1'
#
loop_
_entity.id
_entity.type
_entity.pdbx_description
1 polymer ?
#
loop_
_entity_poly.entity_id
_entity_poly.type
_entity_poly.pdbx_seq_one_letter_code
_entity_poly.pdbx_strand_id
1 'polypeptide(L)'
;MSQFDQLYSDAQKVIPGGVNSPVRAFKQVGGSPVFFKKGEGAYVYDEAGKKYIDYVGSWGPMIVGHAHPEVINAVIETAQNGLSFGAPTVSETALATRVLELVPSMDQVRMVSSGTEATMSAIRLARGYTGRDKIIKFEGCYHGHSDSLLVQAGSGLLTL
;
A
#
# COMPACT_ATOMS: atom_id res chain seq x y z
N MET A 1 30.99 1.71 8.12
CA MET A 1 29.52 1.85 8.10
C MET A 1 29.14 2.30 6.68
N SER A 2 28.30 1.55 5.98
CA SER A 2 27.85 1.95 4.66
C SER A 2 26.91 3.15 4.74
N GLN A 3 26.66 3.83 3.61
CA GLN A 3 25.65 4.89 3.56
C GLN A 3 24.28 4.39 4.04
N PHE A 4 23.89 3.17 3.67
CA PHE A 4 22.61 2.58 4.07
C PHE A 4 22.56 2.24 5.55
N ASP A 5 23.67 1.81 6.16
CA ASP A 5 23.74 1.58 7.61
C ASP A 5 23.46 2.88 8.37
N GLN A 6 24.04 4.00 7.91
CA GLN A 6 23.82 5.30 8.53
C GLN A 6 22.35 5.75 8.38
N LEU A 7 21.77 5.67 7.17
CA LEU A 7 20.38 6.01 6.91
C LEU A 7 19.43 5.17 7.77
N TYR A 8 19.70 3.87 7.90
CA TYR A 8 18.88 2.98 8.72
C TYR A 8 19.04 3.28 10.21
N SER A 9 20.25 3.54 10.69
CA SER A 9 20.50 3.96 12.07
C SER A 9 19.74 5.26 12.39
N ASP A 10 19.72 6.22 11.49
CA ASP A 10 18.99 7.47 11.69
C ASP A 10 17.47 7.25 11.68
N ALA A 11 16.96 6.40 10.80
CA ALA A 11 15.56 6.02 10.79
C ALA A 11 15.13 5.33 12.11
N GLN A 12 15.97 4.46 12.67
CA GLN A 12 15.69 3.77 13.94
C GLN A 12 15.57 4.70 15.15
N LYS A 13 16.15 5.91 15.10
CA LYS A 13 16.01 6.90 16.17
C LYS A 13 14.62 7.53 16.26
N VAL A 14 13.86 7.53 15.13
CA VAL A 14 12.60 8.26 15.00
C VAL A 14 11.42 7.39 14.54
N ILE A 15 11.69 6.20 14.05
CA ILE A 15 10.66 5.26 13.57
C ILE A 15 10.87 3.92 14.28
N PRO A 16 9.88 3.34 14.95
CA PRO A 16 9.99 2.01 15.55
C PRO A 16 10.48 0.98 14.54
N GLY A 17 11.62 0.31 14.82
CA GLY A 17 12.24 -0.63 13.89
C GLY A 17 12.88 -0.01 12.65
N GLY A 18 12.91 1.34 12.52
CA GLY A 18 13.50 2.07 11.40
C GLY A 18 12.68 2.06 10.11
N VAL A 19 11.46 1.52 10.13
CA VAL A 19 10.59 1.34 8.95
C VAL A 19 9.12 1.48 9.31
N ASN A 20 8.30 1.97 8.38
CA ASN A 20 6.85 2.05 8.55
C ASN A 20 6.10 0.73 8.21
N SER A 21 6.83 -0.29 7.80
CA SER A 21 6.31 -1.64 7.61
C SER A 21 7.40 -2.66 7.98
N PRO A 22 7.15 -3.59 8.93
CA PRO A 22 8.17 -4.49 9.47
C PRO A 22 8.93 -5.30 8.41
N VAL A 23 8.27 -5.71 7.34
CA VAL A 23 8.88 -6.47 6.24
C VAL A 23 10.05 -5.72 5.57
N ARG A 24 10.07 -4.37 5.64
CA ARG A 24 11.11 -3.54 5.02
C ARG A 24 12.40 -3.47 5.85
N ALA A 25 12.40 -3.98 7.09
CA ALA A 25 13.57 -3.89 7.99
C ALA A 25 14.69 -4.91 7.69
N PHE A 26 14.50 -5.79 6.72
CA PHE A 26 15.47 -6.84 6.32
C PHE A 26 15.85 -7.84 7.43
N LYS A 27 15.10 -7.89 8.54
CA LYS A 27 15.42 -8.77 9.68
C LYS A 27 15.52 -10.26 9.28
N GLN A 28 14.73 -10.70 8.32
CA GLN A 28 14.72 -12.10 7.87
C GLN A 28 15.81 -12.43 6.83
N VAL A 29 16.30 -11.43 6.10
CA VAL A 29 17.28 -11.62 5.02
C VAL A 29 18.67 -11.09 5.38
N GLY A 30 18.75 -10.33 6.47
CA GLY A 30 20.00 -9.72 6.94
C GLY A 30 20.44 -8.49 6.13
N GLY A 31 21.43 -7.77 6.66
CA GLY A 31 21.93 -6.53 6.06
C GLY A 31 21.06 -5.31 6.41
N SER A 32 21.38 -4.18 5.79
CA SER A 32 20.62 -2.94 5.93
C SER A 32 19.63 -2.74 4.80
N PRO A 33 18.44 -2.20 5.06
CA PRO A 33 17.49 -1.86 4.02
C PRO A 33 18.06 -0.92 2.97
N VAL A 34 17.67 -1.13 1.72
CA VAL A 34 18.01 -0.21 0.62
C VAL A 34 17.06 0.96 0.63
N PHE A 35 17.61 2.19 0.59
CA PHE A 35 16.84 3.42 0.49
C PHE A 35 16.76 3.88 -0.96
N PHE A 36 15.55 3.95 -1.50
CA PHE A 36 15.30 4.35 -2.88
C PHE A 36 14.92 5.83 -2.96
N LYS A 37 15.46 6.53 -3.96
CA LYS A 37 15.15 7.94 -4.23
C LYS A 37 14.35 8.19 -5.49
N LYS A 38 14.33 7.22 -6.43
CA LYS A 38 13.67 7.38 -7.73
C LYS A 38 13.15 6.03 -8.23
N GLY A 39 11.99 6.07 -8.90
CA GLY A 39 11.49 4.99 -9.74
C GLY A 39 11.18 5.52 -11.13
N GLU A 40 11.40 4.71 -12.18
CA GLU A 40 11.12 5.05 -13.58
C GLU A 40 10.87 3.78 -14.39
N GLY A 41 9.67 3.65 -14.93
CA GLY A 41 9.26 2.43 -15.65
C GLY A 41 9.42 1.20 -14.77
N ALA A 42 10.15 0.20 -15.23
CA ALA A 42 10.40 -1.05 -14.51
C ALA A 42 11.57 -0.98 -13.50
N TYR A 43 12.10 0.20 -13.21
CA TYR A 43 13.32 0.34 -12.44
C TYR A 43 13.17 1.24 -11.23
N VAL A 44 13.95 0.93 -10.18
CA VAL A 44 14.15 1.78 -9.00
C VAL A 44 15.64 2.10 -8.84
N TYR A 45 15.93 3.24 -8.25
CA TYR A 45 17.29 3.74 -8.04
C TYR A 45 17.48 4.07 -6.57
N ASP A 46 18.55 3.56 -5.98
CA ASP A 46 18.87 3.84 -4.58
C ASP A 46 19.53 5.22 -4.40
N GLU A 47 19.77 5.60 -3.15
CA GLU A 47 20.41 6.87 -2.78
C GLU A 47 21.85 6.98 -3.31
N ALA A 48 22.52 5.87 -3.58
CA ALA A 48 23.84 5.85 -4.21
C ALA A 48 23.75 5.94 -5.75
N GLY A 49 22.56 5.92 -6.34
CA GLY A 49 22.33 5.99 -7.79
C GLY A 49 22.40 4.63 -8.49
N LYS A 50 22.52 3.53 -7.75
CA LYS A 50 22.51 2.20 -8.34
C LYS A 50 21.10 1.85 -8.80
N LYS A 51 21.01 1.28 -10.01
CA LYS A 51 19.78 0.88 -10.68
C LYS A 51 19.45 -0.58 -10.38
N TYR A 52 18.16 -0.86 -10.11
CA TYR A 52 17.61 -2.20 -9.90
C TYR A 52 16.37 -2.40 -10.77
N ILE A 53 16.11 -3.63 -11.19
CA ILE A 53 14.82 -4.01 -11.77
C ILE A 53 13.86 -4.21 -10.59
N ASP A 54 12.69 -3.56 -10.65
CA ASP A 54 11.67 -3.69 -9.61
C ASP A 54 10.72 -4.84 -9.92
N TYR A 55 10.92 -5.98 -9.25
CA TYR A 55 10.00 -7.12 -9.30
C TYR A 55 8.91 -7.06 -8.22
N VAL A 56 8.92 -6.06 -7.36
CA VAL A 56 7.94 -5.91 -6.27
C VAL A 56 6.74 -5.08 -6.70
N GLY A 57 6.95 -4.05 -7.55
CA GLY A 57 5.89 -3.21 -8.10
C GLY A 57 4.99 -2.60 -7.04
N SER A 58 5.58 -2.16 -5.89
CA SER A 58 4.85 -1.64 -4.72
C SER A 58 3.77 -2.61 -4.19
N TRP A 59 4.01 -3.91 -4.26
CA TRP A 59 3.08 -4.98 -3.87
C TRP A 59 1.82 -5.07 -4.75
N GLY A 60 1.96 -4.74 -6.04
CA GLY A 60 0.96 -4.95 -7.07
C GLY A 60 0.40 -3.72 -7.77
N PRO A 61 0.33 -2.51 -7.20
CA PRO A 61 -0.33 -1.38 -7.85
C PRO A 61 0.44 -0.77 -9.02
N MET A 62 1.75 -1.03 -9.19
CA MET A 62 2.58 -0.41 -10.24
C MET A 62 2.43 -1.10 -11.61
N ILE A 63 1.20 -1.26 -12.09
CA ILE A 63 0.87 -1.97 -13.34
C ILE A 63 1.52 -1.31 -14.57
N VAL A 64 1.57 0.02 -14.60
CA VAL A 64 2.19 0.80 -15.70
C VAL A 64 3.63 1.21 -15.39
N GLY A 65 4.21 0.68 -14.32
CA GLY A 65 5.55 1.03 -13.86
C GLY A 65 5.59 2.34 -13.07
N HIS A 66 6.80 2.72 -12.66
CA HIS A 66 7.05 3.93 -11.90
C HIS A 66 7.00 5.18 -12.77
N ALA A 67 6.45 6.26 -12.22
CA ALA A 67 6.46 7.61 -12.80
C ALA A 67 5.97 7.66 -14.26
N HIS A 68 4.88 6.92 -14.58
CA HIS A 68 4.30 6.97 -15.92
C HIS A 68 3.93 8.42 -16.28
N PRO A 69 4.40 8.96 -17.42
CA PRO A 69 4.27 10.40 -17.70
C PRO A 69 2.82 10.91 -17.69
N GLU A 70 1.89 10.20 -18.28
CA GLU A 70 0.48 10.60 -18.29
C GLU A 70 -0.12 10.63 -16.88
N VAL A 71 0.22 9.65 -16.03
CA VAL A 71 -0.24 9.61 -14.63
C VAL A 71 0.34 10.78 -13.84
N ILE A 72 1.65 11.05 -13.98
CA ILE A 72 2.31 12.16 -13.28
C ILE A 72 1.72 13.49 -13.72
N ASN A 73 1.51 13.71 -15.02
CA ASN A 73 0.92 14.94 -15.52
C ASN A 73 -0.50 15.14 -14.98
N ALA A 74 -1.36 14.12 -15.01
CA ALA A 74 -2.71 14.21 -14.47
C ALA A 74 -2.71 14.53 -12.96
N VAL A 75 -1.76 13.95 -12.19
CA VAL A 75 -1.60 14.26 -10.76
C VAL A 75 -1.19 15.72 -10.57
N ILE A 76 -0.22 16.23 -11.33
CA ILE A 76 0.25 17.63 -11.25
C ILE A 76 -0.90 18.60 -11.56
N GLU A 77 -1.63 18.38 -12.66
CA GLU A 77 -2.77 19.22 -13.06
C GLU A 77 -3.86 19.23 -11.99
N THR A 78 -4.21 18.06 -11.46
CA THR A 78 -5.25 17.96 -10.44
C THR A 78 -4.80 18.61 -9.12
N ALA A 79 -3.55 18.42 -8.73
CA ALA A 79 -2.99 18.98 -7.49
C ALA A 79 -3.01 20.51 -7.45
N GLN A 80 -2.91 21.17 -8.60
CA GLN A 80 -3.01 22.64 -8.70
C GLN A 80 -4.38 23.18 -8.27
N ASN A 81 -5.42 22.34 -8.32
CA ASN A 81 -6.78 22.69 -7.88
C ASN A 81 -7.06 22.34 -6.42
N GLY A 82 -6.11 21.78 -5.70
CA GLY A 82 -6.22 21.32 -4.32
C GLY A 82 -6.29 19.81 -4.19
N LEU A 83 -5.84 19.29 -3.04
CA LEU A 83 -5.71 17.85 -2.78
C LEU A 83 -6.79 17.29 -1.85
N SER A 84 -7.57 18.16 -1.17
CA SER A 84 -8.62 17.73 -0.24
C SER A 84 -9.63 18.85 -0.01
N PHE A 85 -10.91 18.52 -0.06
CA PHE A 85 -11.99 19.50 0.08
C PHE A 85 -12.93 19.23 1.27
N GLY A 86 -12.87 18.06 1.89
CA GLY A 86 -13.84 17.63 2.89
C GLY A 86 -15.27 17.54 2.33
N ALA A 87 -15.42 17.41 1.01
CA ALA A 87 -16.68 17.40 0.28
C ALA A 87 -16.57 16.45 -0.94
N PRO A 88 -17.70 15.99 -1.50
CA PRO A 88 -17.70 15.16 -2.71
C PRO A 88 -17.08 15.88 -3.91
N THR A 89 -16.47 15.10 -4.81
CA THR A 89 -15.88 15.59 -6.05
C THR A 89 -16.41 14.83 -7.27
N VAL A 90 -16.40 15.49 -8.43
CA VAL A 90 -16.75 14.83 -9.70
C VAL A 90 -15.82 13.67 -10.01
N SER A 91 -14.54 13.79 -9.65
CA SER A 91 -13.53 12.75 -9.87
C SER A 91 -13.82 11.46 -9.11
N GLU A 92 -14.38 11.53 -7.90
CA GLU A 92 -14.81 10.35 -7.14
C GLU A 92 -15.91 9.58 -7.88
N THR A 93 -16.91 10.29 -8.40
CA THR A 93 -18.00 9.69 -9.17
C THR A 93 -17.47 9.07 -10.47
N ALA A 94 -16.60 9.77 -11.18
CA ALA A 94 -15.99 9.26 -12.41
C ALA A 94 -15.17 7.98 -12.16
N LEU A 95 -14.36 7.96 -11.10
CA LEU A 95 -13.60 6.77 -10.71
C LEU A 95 -14.52 5.61 -10.31
N ALA A 96 -15.56 5.87 -9.51
CA ALA A 96 -16.54 4.86 -9.12
C ALA A 96 -17.23 4.24 -10.35
N THR A 97 -17.68 5.06 -11.28
CA THR A 97 -18.26 4.60 -12.54
C THR A 97 -17.30 3.71 -13.31
N ARG A 98 -16.05 4.12 -13.43
CA ARG A 98 -15.02 3.33 -14.13
C ARG A 98 -14.75 1.98 -13.46
N VAL A 99 -14.75 1.92 -12.14
CA VAL A 99 -14.60 0.66 -11.40
C VAL A 99 -15.77 -0.29 -11.69
N LEU A 100 -17.01 0.21 -11.70
CA LEU A 100 -18.20 -0.62 -11.99
C LEU A 100 -18.20 -1.14 -13.42
N GLU A 101 -17.75 -0.35 -14.40
CA GLU A 101 -17.57 -0.81 -15.78
C GLU A 101 -16.59 -1.98 -15.89
N LEU A 102 -15.51 -1.96 -15.10
CA LEU A 102 -14.47 -2.99 -15.12
C LEU A 102 -14.79 -4.20 -14.24
N VAL A 103 -15.72 -4.06 -13.30
CA VAL A 103 -16.12 -5.11 -12.34
C VAL A 103 -17.65 -5.27 -12.39
N PRO A 104 -18.20 -5.87 -13.46
CA PRO A 104 -19.64 -5.87 -13.72
C PRO A 104 -20.49 -6.69 -12.72
N SER A 105 -19.86 -7.37 -11.77
CA SER A 105 -20.54 -8.07 -10.67
C SER A 105 -20.93 -7.16 -9.51
N MET A 106 -20.59 -5.87 -9.57
CA MET A 106 -20.87 -4.88 -8.53
C MET A 106 -21.81 -3.80 -9.02
N ASP A 107 -22.78 -3.41 -8.19
CA ASP A 107 -23.73 -2.34 -8.46
C ASP A 107 -23.31 -1.01 -7.85
N GLN A 108 -22.51 -1.05 -6.80
CA GLN A 108 -22.01 0.13 -6.08
C GLN A 108 -20.60 -0.12 -5.54
N VAL A 109 -19.83 0.96 -5.41
CA VAL A 109 -18.49 0.93 -4.83
C VAL A 109 -18.30 2.08 -3.84
N ARG A 110 -17.61 1.80 -2.74
CA ARG A 110 -17.14 2.81 -1.79
C ARG A 110 -15.63 2.83 -1.79
N MET A 111 -15.05 3.99 -2.04
CA MET A 111 -13.61 4.20 -1.93
C MET A 111 -13.19 4.35 -0.48
N VAL A 112 -12.01 3.82 -0.17
CA VAL A 112 -11.32 3.93 1.13
C VAL A 112 -9.84 4.19 0.88
N SER A 113 -9.10 4.60 1.91
CA SER A 113 -7.70 5.01 1.76
C SER A 113 -6.70 3.86 1.86
N SER A 114 -7.12 2.66 2.28
CA SER A 114 -6.22 1.50 2.45
C SER A 114 -6.94 0.17 2.30
N GLY A 115 -6.17 -0.89 2.02
CA GLY A 115 -6.68 -2.27 2.04
C GLY A 115 -7.21 -2.69 3.42
N THR A 116 -6.63 -2.18 4.50
CA THR A 116 -7.11 -2.40 5.87
C THR A 116 -8.53 -1.85 6.05
N GLU A 117 -8.78 -0.62 5.60
CA GLU A 117 -10.13 -0.03 5.67
C GLU A 117 -11.12 -0.77 4.77
N ALA A 118 -10.68 -1.24 3.60
CA ALA A 118 -11.51 -2.04 2.71
C ALA A 118 -11.94 -3.36 3.38
N THR A 119 -10.99 -4.10 3.96
CA THR A 119 -11.30 -5.37 4.65
C THR A 119 -12.14 -5.18 5.92
N MET A 120 -11.87 -4.13 6.72
CA MET A 120 -12.72 -3.75 7.85
C MET A 120 -14.15 -3.47 7.42
N SER A 121 -14.33 -2.71 6.34
CA SER A 121 -15.64 -2.36 5.82
C SER A 121 -16.37 -3.58 5.26
N ALA A 122 -15.66 -4.46 4.55
CA ALA A 122 -16.20 -5.71 4.02
C ALA A 122 -16.69 -6.65 5.13
N ILE A 123 -15.92 -6.82 6.22
CA ILE A 123 -16.32 -7.62 7.39
C ILE A 123 -17.57 -7.02 8.06
N ARG A 124 -17.60 -5.71 8.25
CA ARG A 124 -18.75 -5.02 8.83
C ARG A 124 -20.00 -5.20 7.98
N LEU A 125 -19.86 -5.05 6.67
CA LEU A 125 -20.96 -5.27 5.73
C LEU A 125 -21.44 -6.72 5.75
N ALA A 126 -20.53 -7.69 5.71
CA ALA A 126 -20.86 -9.11 5.75
C ALA A 126 -21.63 -9.50 7.03
N ARG A 127 -21.15 -9.04 8.19
CA ARG A 127 -21.83 -9.25 9.47
C ARG A 127 -23.20 -8.58 9.52
N GLY A 128 -23.29 -7.33 9.11
CA GLY A 128 -24.56 -6.59 9.10
C GLY A 128 -25.60 -7.20 8.15
N TYR A 129 -25.18 -7.65 6.98
CA TYR A 129 -26.08 -8.27 6.01
C TYR A 129 -26.55 -9.67 6.42
N THR A 130 -25.66 -10.49 6.98
CA THR A 130 -25.96 -11.88 7.30
C THR A 130 -26.48 -12.09 8.72
N GLY A 131 -26.30 -11.14 9.63
CA GLY A 131 -26.54 -11.30 11.06
C GLY A 131 -25.60 -12.30 11.75
N ARG A 132 -24.43 -12.62 11.14
CA ARG A 132 -23.48 -13.62 11.65
C ARG A 132 -22.22 -12.95 12.18
N ASP A 133 -21.70 -13.40 13.31
CA ASP A 133 -20.52 -12.83 13.95
C ASP A 133 -19.20 -13.43 13.48
N LYS A 134 -19.21 -14.73 13.14
CA LYS A 134 -18.00 -15.50 12.85
C LYS A 134 -17.51 -15.26 11.42
N ILE A 135 -16.18 -15.09 11.28
CA ILE A 135 -15.47 -14.98 10.00
C ILE A 135 -14.48 -16.14 9.91
N ILE A 136 -14.42 -16.77 8.75
CA ILE A 136 -13.39 -17.77 8.43
C ILE A 136 -12.24 -17.05 7.72
N LYS A 137 -11.02 -17.28 8.20
CA LYS A 137 -9.78 -16.75 7.63
C LYS A 137 -8.78 -17.89 7.46
N PHE A 138 -8.06 -17.90 6.35
CA PHE A 138 -6.98 -18.86 6.13
C PHE A 138 -5.73 -18.47 6.93
N GLU A 139 -5.08 -19.45 7.52
CA GLU A 139 -3.78 -19.28 8.18
C GLU A 139 -2.71 -18.84 7.18
N GLY A 140 -1.78 -18.03 7.62
CA GLY A 140 -0.68 -17.51 6.79
C GLY A 140 -1.06 -16.34 5.87
N CYS A 141 -2.35 -16.00 5.75
CA CYS A 141 -2.82 -14.91 4.87
C CYS A 141 -2.90 -13.57 5.62
N TYR A 142 -2.26 -12.54 5.06
CA TYR A 142 -2.34 -11.16 5.54
C TYR A 142 -3.47 -10.41 4.82
N HIS A 143 -4.34 -9.77 5.58
CA HIS A 143 -5.49 -9.02 5.08
C HIS A 143 -5.59 -7.59 5.66
N GLY A 144 -4.46 -6.97 5.93
CA GLY A 144 -4.41 -5.64 6.54
C GLY A 144 -4.23 -5.68 8.06
N HIS A 145 -4.12 -4.51 8.67
CA HIS A 145 -3.72 -4.30 10.06
C HIS A 145 -4.90 -4.19 11.03
N SER A 146 -6.06 -4.72 10.67
CA SER A 146 -7.22 -4.81 11.58
C SER A 146 -7.02 -5.93 12.59
N ASP A 147 -7.25 -5.68 13.89
CA ASP A 147 -7.06 -6.64 14.99
C ASP A 147 -7.70 -8.00 14.71
N SER A 148 -8.92 -8.01 14.16
CA SER A 148 -9.65 -9.24 13.84
C SER A 148 -8.98 -10.09 12.74
N LEU A 149 -8.06 -9.51 11.95
CA LEU A 149 -7.39 -10.16 10.84
C LEU A 149 -5.91 -10.46 11.09
N LEU A 150 -5.37 -10.03 12.24
CA LEU A 150 -3.95 -10.25 12.60
C LEU A 150 -3.68 -11.67 13.10
N VAL A 151 -4.70 -12.42 13.47
CA VAL A 151 -4.56 -13.81 13.93
C VAL A 151 -3.91 -14.66 12.84
N GLN A 152 -2.76 -15.28 13.15
CA GLN A 152 -2.00 -16.15 12.23
C GLN A 152 -1.84 -15.58 10.82
N ALA A 153 -1.51 -14.30 10.72
CA ALA A 153 -1.45 -13.56 9.45
C ALA A 153 -0.13 -13.75 8.69
N GLY A 154 0.69 -14.72 9.06
CA GLY A 154 1.94 -15.07 8.39
C GLY A 154 3.15 -14.25 8.83
N SER A 155 4.26 -14.42 8.13
CA SER A 155 5.58 -13.88 8.50
C SER A 155 5.68 -12.35 8.49
N GLY A 156 4.79 -11.66 7.81
CA GLY A 156 4.77 -10.18 7.78
C GLY A 156 4.51 -9.53 9.14
N LEU A 157 3.95 -10.26 10.11
CA LEU A 157 3.71 -9.79 11.49
C LEU A 157 4.75 -10.28 12.49
N LEU A 158 5.50 -11.33 12.16
CA LEU A 158 6.49 -11.95 13.05
C LEU A 158 7.83 -11.20 13.10
N THR A 159 7.91 -10.01 12.54
CA THR A 159 9.12 -9.18 12.46
C THR A 159 9.17 -8.06 13.50
N LEU A 160 8.29 -8.09 14.50
CA LEU A 160 8.34 -7.20 15.66
C LEU A 160 9.20 -7.80 16.78
#